data_3a8dcf4f2fec50a62a62995c6bb78f2e
#
_entry.id   3a8dcf4f2fec50a62a62995c6bb78f2e
#
_cell.length_a   1.000
_cell.length_b   1.000
_cell.length_c   1.000
_cell.angle_alpha   90.00
_cell.angle_beta   90.00
_cell.angle_gamma   90.00
#
_symmetry.space_group_name_H-M   'P 1'
#
loop_
_entity.id
_entity.type
_entity.pdbx_description
1 polymer ?
#
loop_
_entity_poly.entity_id
_entity_poly.type
_entity_poly.pdbx_seq_one_letter_code
_entity_poly.pdbx_strand_id
1 'polypeptide(L)'
;GILSDKIQNHCGEYFGLVKRVYGGKLIFDGIKPARCGDGFKILRNGFETGNAVCLRNGKELDCKGDVKVNDVVMITRDVALSEELLNAEPKRKAVSVVAYFSEGEKPYLEANGIKVVGETVLEKAKSSPLTNEEVCRNLLKTDKYPFVIIPSVTIIGEPFIVKSQLNKLRCELYEKIFSQDVKTVKNADYNYDFIEDYDLSYKGIVMSDGAAFVPDNHAFVLRPDSYDDVKSIAVILDKINADKFLFVPAFLSGSDEAAIKKILYMFDGIYADGLCGITLRRETGKKIIAGTGLNAFNSVDFSELRKLGVKDIIYSKELSLKEIGEIKYRGYVFSFGRIKLAEFLYCPFGKKCGQCKRGNAFSVTDETGHKFVLSRYKLGGRCRFELYNGDLIKSDKINYNFYNFTGFSERQTYDFFNGGNLEKEYSFTNGNLKRGVL
;
A
#
# COMPACT_ATOMS: atom_id res chain seq x y z
N GLY A 1 0.40 -18.16 7.72
CA GLY A 1 0.26 -16.79 7.27
C GLY A 1 0.37 -16.69 5.75
N ILE A 2 -0.22 -15.68 5.17
CA ILE A 2 -0.22 -15.46 3.70
C ILE A 2 1.14 -14.97 3.22
N LEU A 3 1.89 -14.27 4.10
CA LEU A 3 3.20 -13.71 3.79
C LEU A 3 4.31 -14.64 4.30
N SER A 4 5.35 -14.83 3.49
CA SER A 4 6.55 -15.59 3.85
C SER A 4 7.67 -14.64 4.26
N ASP A 5 8.37 -14.95 5.35
CA ASP A 5 9.59 -14.27 5.77
C ASP A 5 10.86 -14.86 5.09
N LYS A 6 10.70 -15.90 4.29
CA LYS A 6 11.79 -16.66 3.65
C LYS A 6 11.90 -16.43 2.15
N ILE A 7 10.81 -16.02 1.51
CA ILE A 7 10.72 -15.88 0.06
C ILE A 7 10.23 -14.47 -0.28
N GLN A 8 10.96 -13.82 -1.16
CA GLN A 8 10.55 -12.60 -1.81
C GLN A 8 9.48 -12.94 -2.87
N ASN A 9 8.42 -12.15 -2.99
CA ASN A 9 7.26 -12.41 -3.83
C ASN A 9 6.37 -13.55 -3.32
N HIS A 10 5.35 -13.91 -4.09
CA HIS A 10 4.45 -15.01 -3.73
C HIS A 10 5.15 -16.38 -3.79
N CYS A 11 4.77 -17.27 -2.89
CA CYS A 11 5.34 -18.61 -2.82
C CYS A 11 4.77 -19.56 -3.88
N GLY A 12 3.60 -19.24 -4.43
CA GLY A 12 2.82 -20.17 -5.25
C GLY A 12 2.04 -21.18 -4.41
N GLU A 13 1.41 -22.13 -5.08
CA GLU A 13 0.67 -23.24 -4.50
C GLU A 13 1.48 -24.53 -4.59
N TYR A 14 1.33 -25.42 -3.60
CA TYR A 14 1.99 -26.72 -3.63
C TYR A 14 1.56 -27.54 -4.85
N PHE A 15 2.53 -28.04 -5.60
CA PHE A 15 2.29 -28.79 -6.82
C PHE A 15 2.87 -30.22 -6.78
N GLY A 16 3.93 -30.45 -6.03
CA GLY A 16 4.54 -31.76 -5.88
C GLY A 16 5.95 -31.73 -5.29
N LEU A 17 6.67 -32.83 -5.41
CA LEU A 17 8.06 -32.99 -4.99
C LEU A 17 8.96 -33.34 -6.17
N VAL A 18 10.18 -32.87 -6.16
CA VAL A 18 11.20 -33.26 -7.15
C VAL A 18 11.59 -34.73 -6.94
N LYS A 19 11.33 -35.55 -7.94
CA LYS A 19 11.66 -36.99 -7.94
C LYS A 19 13.02 -37.29 -8.55
N ARG A 20 13.42 -36.53 -9.58
CA ARG A 20 14.68 -36.72 -10.31
C ARG A 20 15.16 -35.40 -10.91
N VAL A 21 16.48 -35.19 -10.97
CA VAL A 21 17.09 -34.02 -11.62
C VAL A 21 18.19 -34.52 -12.57
N TYR A 22 18.25 -34.00 -13.80
CA TYR A 22 19.27 -34.33 -14.80
C TYR A 22 19.30 -33.23 -15.89
N GLY A 23 20.49 -32.91 -16.36
CA GLY A 23 20.67 -32.04 -17.57
C GLY A 23 19.89 -30.72 -17.60
N GLY A 24 19.74 -30.04 -16.46
CA GLY A 24 18.94 -28.80 -16.38
C GLY A 24 17.43 -29.04 -16.36
N LYS A 25 17.00 -30.29 -16.17
CA LYS A 25 15.59 -30.67 -16.08
C LYS A 25 15.30 -31.37 -14.75
N LEU A 26 14.04 -31.32 -14.32
CA LEU A 26 13.54 -32.09 -13.21
C LEU A 26 12.28 -32.88 -13.60
N ILE A 27 12.09 -34.03 -12.98
CA ILE A 27 10.82 -34.77 -12.94
C ILE A 27 10.25 -34.58 -11.55
N PHE A 28 8.97 -34.22 -11.46
CA PHE A 28 8.27 -34.10 -10.19
C PHE A 28 7.21 -35.19 -10.03
N ASP A 29 6.87 -35.47 -8.78
CA ASP A 29 5.74 -36.31 -8.40
C ASP A 29 4.68 -35.41 -7.77
N GLY A 30 3.53 -35.26 -8.43
CA GLY A 30 2.48 -34.35 -8.08
C GLY A 30 1.11 -34.86 -8.52
N ILE A 31 0.07 -34.18 -8.05
CA ILE A 31 -1.35 -34.54 -8.22
C ILE A 31 -1.77 -34.53 -9.70
N LYS A 32 -1.28 -33.51 -10.44
CA LYS A 32 -1.61 -33.32 -11.86
C LYS A 32 -0.36 -33.07 -12.71
N PRO A 33 -0.39 -33.32 -14.02
CA PRO A 33 0.69 -32.90 -14.92
C PRO A 33 0.68 -31.39 -15.09
N ALA A 34 1.88 -30.83 -15.34
CA ALA A 34 2.03 -29.44 -15.70
C ALA A 34 1.62 -29.17 -17.16
N ARG A 35 1.12 -27.99 -17.46
CA ARG A 35 0.82 -27.50 -18.81
C ARG A 35 1.96 -26.64 -19.35
N CYS A 36 2.10 -26.65 -20.66
CA CYS A 36 3.06 -25.77 -21.33
C CYS A 36 2.80 -24.29 -20.96
N GLY A 37 3.86 -23.61 -20.52
CA GLY A 37 3.79 -22.23 -20.03
C GLY A 37 3.60 -22.08 -18.51
N ASP A 38 3.29 -23.17 -17.77
CA ASP A 38 3.25 -23.13 -16.31
C ASP A 38 4.63 -22.78 -15.75
N GLY A 39 4.65 -21.91 -14.74
CA GLY A 39 5.86 -21.47 -14.05
C GLY A 39 5.90 -21.96 -12.61
N PHE A 40 7.11 -22.31 -12.14
CA PHE A 40 7.30 -22.91 -10.83
C PHE A 40 8.46 -22.29 -10.06
N LYS A 41 8.36 -22.29 -8.74
CA LYS A 41 9.46 -22.13 -7.79
C LYS A 41 9.80 -23.46 -7.16
N ILE A 42 11.09 -23.67 -6.92
CA ILE A 42 11.58 -24.87 -6.22
C ILE A 42 12.08 -24.43 -4.86
N LEU A 43 11.58 -25.09 -3.81
CA LEU A 43 11.87 -24.73 -2.43
C LEU A 43 12.54 -25.87 -1.67
N ARG A 44 13.54 -25.55 -0.85
CA ARG A 44 14.16 -26.44 0.14
C ARG A 44 14.11 -25.79 1.51
N ASN A 45 13.51 -26.47 2.49
CA ASN A 45 13.32 -25.93 3.86
C ASN A 45 12.64 -24.55 3.89
N GLY A 46 11.76 -24.29 2.92
CA GLY A 46 11.04 -23.01 2.78
C GLY A 46 11.82 -21.91 2.09
N PHE A 47 13.05 -22.14 1.61
CA PHE A 47 13.83 -21.17 0.84
C PHE A 47 13.84 -21.53 -0.64
N GLU A 48 13.79 -20.51 -1.49
CA GLU A 48 13.90 -20.68 -2.94
C GLU A 48 15.31 -21.16 -3.32
N THR A 49 15.41 -22.31 -3.99
CA THR A 49 16.66 -22.90 -4.49
C THR A 49 16.74 -22.86 -6.00
N GLY A 50 15.62 -22.64 -6.68
CA GLY A 50 15.57 -22.55 -8.13
C GLY A 50 14.18 -22.22 -8.63
N ASN A 51 14.08 -22.12 -9.94
CA ASN A 51 12.83 -21.97 -10.66
C ASN A 51 12.74 -22.98 -11.81
N ALA A 52 11.53 -23.22 -12.28
CA ALA A 52 11.31 -24.13 -13.41
C ALA A 52 10.15 -23.63 -14.28
N VAL A 53 10.11 -24.10 -15.51
CA VAL A 53 9.05 -23.84 -16.47
C VAL A 53 8.67 -25.13 -17.20
N CYS A 54 7.39 -25.28 -17.50
CA CYS A 54 6.90 -26.38 -18.32
C CYS A 54 6.94 -25.97 -19.80
N LEU A 55 7.82 -26.61 -20.58
CA LEU A 55 7.89 -26.39 -22.03
C LEU A 55 7.01 -27.37 -22.84
N ARG A 56 6.67 -28.53 -22.23
CA ARG A 56 5.79 -29.55 -22.83
C ARG A 56 4.93 -30.17 -21.74
N ASN A 57 3.64 -30.31 -22.00
CA ASN A 57 2.71 -30.90 -21.04
C ASN A 57 3.25 -32.21 -20.45
N GLY A 58 3.25 -32.32 -19.13
CA GLY A 58 3.73 -33.55 -18.48
C GLY A 58 4.27 -33.33 -17.08
N LYS A 59 5.14 -34.21 -16.64
CA LYS A 59 5.78 -34.18 -15.32
C LYS A 59 7.27 -33.80 -15.38
N GLU A 60 7.77 -33.40 -16.56
CA GLU A 60 9.13 -32.90 -16.76
C GLU A 60 9.12 -31.38 -16.89
N LEU A 61 10.00 -30.72 -16.17
CA LEU A 61 10.15 -29.27 -16.18
C LEU A 61 11.61 -28.90 -16.49
N ASP A 62 11.81 -27.82 -17.26
CA ASP A 62 13.12 -27.20 -17.43
C ASP A 62 13.41 -26.32 -16.21
N CYS A 63 14.53 -26.57 -15.52
CA CYS A 63 14.83 -25.92 -14.26
C CYS A 63 16.19 -25.21 -14.25
N LYS A 64 16.27 -24.15 -13.41
CA LYS A 64 17.51 -23.41 -13.13
C LYS A 64 17.69 -23.31 -11.62
N GLY A 65 18.95 -23.34 -11.15
CA GLY A 65 19.30 -23.20 -9.73
C GLY A 65 19.83 -24.50 -9.13
N ASP A 66 19.99 -24.54 -7.78
CA ASP A 66 20.45 -25.72 -7.02
C ASP A 66 19.27 -26.61 -6.64
N VAL A 67 18.69 -27.31 -7.63
CA VAL A 67 17.54 -28.21 -7.44
C VAL A 67 17.99 -29.60 -7.07
N LYS A 68 17.35 -30.20 -6.06
CA LYS A 68 17.65 -31.58 -5.59
C LYS A 68 16.38 -32.41 -5.43
N VAL A 69 16.54 -33.71 -5.38
CA VAL A 69 15.46 -34.65 -5.07
C VAL A 69 14.84 -34.29 -3.71
N ASN A 70 13.53 -34.41 -3.58
CA ASN A 70 12.70 -34.03 -2.43
C ASN A 70 12.54 -32.51 -2.22
N ASP A 71 13.07 -31.64 -3.08
CA ASP A 71 12.69 -30.23 -3.06
C ASP A 71 11.21 -30.07 -3.41
N VAL A 72 10.56 -29.08 -2.82
CA VAL A 72 9.14 -28.79 -3.05
C VAL A 72 8.97 -28.00 -4.33
N VAL A 73 8.06 -28.44 -5.20
CA VAL A 73 7.64 -27.75 -6.42
C VAL A 73 6.38 -26.95 -6.12
N MET A 74 6.45 -25.63 -6.32
CA MET A 74 5.35 -24.69 -6.11
C MET A 74 4.96 -24.06 -7.44
N ILE A 75 3.68 -24.17 -7.86
CA ILE A 75 3.22 -23.48 -9.06
C ILE A 75 3.02 -22.00 -8.77
N THR A 76 3.63 -21.13 -9.59
CA THR A 76 3.55 -19.68 -9.46
C THR A 76 2.81 -19.02 -10.62
N ARG A 77 2.67 -19.74 -11.73
CA ARG A 77 1.86 -19.37 -12.89
C ARG A 77 1.13 -20.61 -13.38
N ASP A 78 -0.17 -20.64 -13.28
CA ASP A 78 -1.06 -21.66 -13.82
C ASP A 78 -1.73 -21.09 -15.07
N VAL A 79 -1.35 -21.59 -16.24
CA VAL A 79 -1.85 -21.12 -17.53
C VAL A 79 -3.35 -21.45 -17.67
N ALA A 80 -3.79 -22.64 -17.22
CA ALA A 80 -5.18 -23.05 -17.30
C ALA A 80 -6.10 -22.14 -16.48
N LEU A 81 -5.69 -21.84 -15.24
CA LEU A 81 -6.44 -20.92 -14.38
C LEU A 81 -6.46 -19.51 -14.96
N SER A 82 -5.35 -19.04 -15.54
CA SER A 82 -5.27 -17.74 -16.20
C SER A 82 -6.22 -17.65 -17.39
N GLU A 83 -6.27 -18.70 -18.22
CA GLU A 83 -7.19 -18.77 -19.35
C GLU A 83 -8.67 -18.82 -18.90
N GLU A 84 -8.95 -19.61 -17.86
CA GLU A 84 -10.29 -19.69 -17.26
C GLU A 84 -10.75 -18.31 -16.76
N LEU A 85 -9.89 -17.60 -16.00
CA LEU A 85 -10.21 -16.28 -15.46
C LEU A 85 -10.36 -15.21 -16.55
N LEU A 86 -9.51 -15.24 -17.59
CA LEU A 86 -9.61 -14.30 -18.71
C LEU A 86 -10.89 -14.50 -19.54
N ASN A 87 -11.36 -15.74 -19.64
CA ASN A 87 -12.58 -16.09 -20.37
C ASN A 87 -13.84 -16.09 -19.48
N ALA A 88 -13.68 -15.94 -18.16
CA ALA A 88 -14.79 -15.91 -17.24
C ALA A 88 -15.62 -14.63 -17.44
N GLU A 89 -16.88 -14.79 -17.81
CA GLU A 89 -17.79 -13.67 -17.81
C GLU A 89 -18.10 -13.24 -16.36
N PRO A 90 -17.99 -11.95 -16.05
CA PRO A 90 -18.35 -11.45 -14.73
C PRO A 90 -19.83 -11.73 -14.46
N LYS A 91 -20.16 -12.22 -13.27
CA LYS A 91 -21.55 -12.40 -12.84
C LYS A 91 -22.25 -11.04 -12.84
N ARG A 92 -23.12 -10.82 -13.83
CA ARG A 92 -23.92 -9.61 -13.92
C ARG A 92 -25.32 -9.88 -13.36
N LYS A 93 -25.92 -8.86 -12.73
CA LYS A 93 -27.29 -8.92 -12.25
C LYS A 93 -28.26 -8.98 -13.43
N ALA A 94 -29.15 -9.96 -13.46
CA ALA A 94 -30.19 -10.02 -14.48
C ALA A 94 -31.32 -9.04 -14.16
N VAL A 95 -31.72 -8.24 -15.14
CA VAL A 95 -32.84 -7.26 -15.05
C VAL A 95 -33.85 -7.56 -16.13
N SER A 96 -35.09 -7.87 -15.71
CA SER A 96 -36.22 -8.06 -16.65
C SER A 96 -36.72 -6.69 -17.08
N VAL A 97 -36.78 -6.46 -18.40
CA VAL A 97 -37.28 -5.23 -19.00
C VAL A 97 -38.54 -5.55 -19.82
N VAL A 98 -39.63 -4.92 -19.47
CA VAL A 98 -40.86 -4.91 -20.29
C VAL A 98 -40.77 -3.76 -21.28
N ALA A 99 -40.94 -4.05 -22.56
CA ALA A 99 -40.90 -3.11 -23.65
C ALA A 99 -42.25 -3.16 -24.39
N TYR A 100 -42.91 -2.02 -24.48
CA TYR A 100 -44.24 -1.92 -25.09
C TYR A 100 -44.26 -0.88 -26.21
N PHE A 101 -44.70 -1.31 -27.38
CA PHE A 101 -44.83 -0.47 -28.58
C PHE A 101 -46.18 -0.77 -29.27
N SER A 102 -47.06 0.23 -29.32
CA SER A 102 -48.35 0.12 -29.95
C SER A 102 -48.56 1.27 -30.93
N GLU A 103 -49.12 0.97 -32.10
CA GLU A 103 -49.56 2.00 -33.04
C GLU A 103 -50.63 2.89 -32.38
N GLY A 104 -50.48 4.21 -32.49
CA GLY A 104 -51.39 5.19 -31.87
C GLY A 104 -51.08 5.49 -30.39
N GLU A 105 -50.07 4.86 -29.77
CA GLU A 105 -49.71 5.07 -28.39
C GLU A 105 -48.24 5.50 -28.21
N LYS A 106 -47.89 6.01 -27.02
CA LYS A 106 -46.53 6.30 -26.68
C LYS A 106 -45.82 5.01 -26.25
N PRO A 107 -44.62 4.70 -26.78
CA PRO A 107 -43.86 3.52 -26.36
C PRO A 107 -43.33 3.70 -24.94
N TYR A 108 -43.14 2.59 -24.22
CA TYR A 108 -42.47 2.63 -22.92
C TYR A 108 -41.59 1.42 -22.68
N LEU A 109 -40.60 1.64 -21.81
CA LEU A 109 -39.77 0.59 -21.20
C LEU A 109 -39.99 0.61 -19.70
N GLU A 110 -40.07 -0.56 -19.07
CA GLU A 110 -40.27 -0.68 -17.63
C GLU A 110 -39.41 -1.79 -17.04
N ALA A 111 -38.70 -1.49 -15.91
CA ALA A 111 -37.94 -2.45 -15.14
C ALA A 111 -37.78 -1.97 -13.70
N ASN A 112 -37.78 -2.89 -12.74
CA ASN A 112 -37.56 -2.59 -11.31
C ASN A 112 -38.45 -1.47 -10.75
N GLY A 113 -39.70 -1.36 -11.25
CA GLY A 113 -40.63 -0.29 -10.87
C GLY A 113 -40.33 1.08 -11.50
N ILE A 114 -39.36 1.16 -12.40
CA ILE A 114 -39.07 2.36 -13.18
C ILE A 114 -39.73 2.24 -14.55
N LYS A 115 -40.55 3.24 -14.94
CA LYS A 115 -41.12 3.35 -16.24
C LYS A 115 -40.60 4.59 -16.98
N VAL A 116 -40.13 4.38 -18.21
CA VAL A 116 -39.68 5.43 -19.11
C VAL A 116 -40.59 5.43 -20.32
N VAL A 117 -41.22 6.56 -20.63
CA VAL A 117 -42.22 6.71 -21.71
C VAL A 117 -41.62 7.56 -22.83
N GLY A 118 -41.80 7.18 -24.05
CA GLY A 118 -41.37 7.92 -25.24
C GLY A 118 -42.07 9.28 -25.39
N GLU A 119 -41.41 10.19 -26.05
CA GLU A 119 -41.93 11.56 -26.23
C GLU A 119 -43.08 11.64 -27.21
N THR A 120 -43.04 10.80 -28.27
CA THR A 120 -43.97 10.84 -29.38
C THR A 120 -44.84 9.59 -29.44
N VAL A 121 -46.08 9.76 -29.92
CA VAL A 121 -46.99 8.66 -30.28
C VAL A 121 -46.41 7.96 -31.51
N LEU A 122 -46.47 6.62 -31.53
CA LEU A 122 -46.00 5.84 -32.66
C LEU A 122 -47.03 5.84 -33.80
N GLU A 123 -46.56 6.20 -34.99
CA GLU A 123 -47.34 6.12 -36.20
C GLU A 123 -47.22 4.75 -36.88
N LYS A 124 -48.12 4.43 -37.76
CA LYS A 124 -48.03 3.24 -38.62
C LYS A 124 -46.81 3.35 -39.54
N ALA A 125 -46.04 2.27 -39.64
CA ALA A 125 -44.87 2.21 -40.53
C ALA A 125 -45.27 2.33 -42.00
N LYS A 126 -44.58 3.18 -42.75
CA LYS A 126 -44.80 3.33 -44.20
C LYS A 126 -44.09 2.26 -45.02
N SER A 127 -42.98 1.71 -44.52
CA SER A 127 -42.18 0.73 -45.28
C SER A 127 -41.54 -0.37 -44.41
N SER A 128 -41.15 -0.09 -43.17
CA SER A 128 -40.46 -1.07 -42.32
C SER A 128 -40.98 -0.95 -40.87
N PRO A 129 -41.92 -1.82 -40.49
CA PRO A 129 -42.44 -1.85 -39.12
C PRO A 129 -41.38 -2.33 -38.14
N LEU A 130 -41.48 -1.87 -36.87
CA LEU A 130 -40.63 -2.31 -35.77
C LEU A 130 -40.79 -3.81 -35.51
N THR A 131 -39.69 -4.53 -35.37
CA THR A 131 -39.71 -5.97 -35.08
C THR A 131 -39.22 -6.26 -33.65
N ASN A 132 -39.71 -7.40 -33.09
CA ASN A 132 -39.27 -7.89 -31.79
C ASN A 132 -37.73 -8.08 -31.74
N GLU A 133 -37.16 -8.60 -32.81
CA GLU A 133 -35.73 -8.86 -32.91
C GLU A 133 -34.90 -7.57 -32.86
N GLU A 134 -35.40 -6.51 -33.50
CA GLU A 134 -34.75 -5.20 -33.49
C GLU A 134 -34.76 -4.57 -32.09
N VAL A 135 -35.88 -4.64 -31.38
CA VAL A 135 -36.02 -4.17 -30.00
C VAL A 135 -35.13 -4.98 -29.08
N CYS A 136 -35.20 -6.31 -29.14
CA CYS A 136 -34.34 -7.18 -28.32
C CYS A 136 -32.85 -6.89 -28.55
N ARG A 137 -32.41 -6.81 -29.82
CA ARG A 137 -31.02 -6.49 -30.17
C ARG A 137 -30.59 -5.12 -29.63
N ASN A 138 -31.50 -4.17 -29.57
CA ASN A 138 -31.22 -2.86 -28.98
C ASN A 138 -31.10 -2.95 -27.47
N LEU A 139 -32.01 -3.62 -26.77
CA LEU A 139 -32.03 -3.75 -25.31
C LEU A 139 -30.86 -4.57 -24.77
N LEU A 140 -30.34 -5.52 -25.53
CA LEU A 140 -29.18 -6.33 -25.11
C LEU A 140 -27.84 -5.56 -25.07
N LYS A 141 -27.78 -4.30 -25.53
CA LYS A 141 -26.58 -3.46 -25.48
C LYS A 141 -26.38 -2.88 -24.10
N THR A 142 -25.65 -3.61 -23.26
CA THR A 142 -25.40 -3.26 -21.82
C THR A 142 -23.94 -2.99 -21.47
N ASP A 143 -23.06 -2.75 -22.46
CA ASP A 143 -21.62 -2.71 -22.30
C ASP A 143 -21.10 -1.79 -21.18
N LYS A 144 -21.84 -0.75 -20.86
CA LYS A 144 -21.48 0.24 -19.81
C LYS A 144 -22.06 -0.08 -18.42
N TYR A 145 -22.90 -1.11 -18.29
CA TYR A 145 -23.67 -1.36 -17.08
C TYR A 145 -23.36 -2.73 -16.47
N PRO A 146 -23.41 -2.88 -15.14
CA PRO A 146 -23.09 -4.12 -14.43
C PRO A 146 -24.29 -5.11 -14.40
N PHE A 147 -25.17 -5.05 -15.39
CA PHE A 147 -26.32 -5.93 -15.49
C PHE A 147 -26.51 -6.47 -16.91
N VAL A 148 -27.27 -7.55 -17.04
CA VAL A 148 -27.73 -8.13 -18.29
C VAL A 148 -29.23 -7.99 -18.37
N ILE A 149 -29.79 -7.81 -19.58
CA ILE A 149 -31.22 -7.61 -19.80
C ILE A 149 -31.90 -8.89 -20.24
N ILE A 150 -33.04 -9.17 -19.64
CA ILE A 150 -34.00 -10.18 -20.09
C ILE A 150 -35.19 -9.41 -20.66
N PRO A 151 -35.26 -9.24 -22.00
CA PRO A 151 -36.32 -8.45 -22.62
C PRO A 151 -37.64 -9.23 -22.74
N SER A 152 -38.73 -8.57 -22.40
CA SER A 152 -40.13 -9.01 -22.74
C SER A 152 -40.75 -7.93 -23.60
N VAL A 153 -40.92 -8.23 -24.88
CA VAL A 153 -41.35 -7.24 -25.89
C VAL A 153 -42.76 -7.50 -26.34
N THR A 154 -43.59 -6.47 -26.29
CA THR A 154 -44.97 -6.48 -26.84
C THR A 154 -45.10 -5.41 -27.92
N ILE A 155 -45.44 -5.81 -29.12
CA ILE A 155 -45.70 -4.93 -30.27
C ILE A 155 -47.15 -5.13 -30.74
N ILE A 156 -47.93 -4.04 -30.87
CA ILE A 156 -49.29 -4.08 -31.32
C ILE A 156 -49.45 -3.22 -32.60
N GLY A 157 -50.01 -3.79 -33.65
CA GLY A 157 -50.05 -3.14 -34.95
C GLY A 157 -48.71 -3.17 -35.70
N GLU A 158 -48.51 -2.18 -36.55
CA GLU A 158 -47.28 -1.99 -37.34
C GLU A 158 -46.59 -0.66 -36.98
N PRO A 159 -46.17 -0.46 -35.70
CA PRO A 159 -45.62 0.81 -35.28
C PRO A 159 -44.22 1.10 -35.91
N PHE A 160 -43.95 2.39 -36.08
CA PHE A 160 -42.63 2.87 -36.51
C PHE A 160 -41.96 3.68 -35.39
N ILE A 161 -40.71 3.41 -35.10
CA ILE A 161 -39.89 4.19 -34.20
C ILE A 161 -38.48 4.43 -34.81
N VAL A 162 -37.97 5.65 -34.66
CA VAL A 162 -36.63 5.98 -35.13
C VAL A 162 -35.60 5.36 -34.15
N LYS A 163 -34.53 4.75 -34.70
CA LYS A 163 -33.45 4.11 -33.89
C LYS A 163 -32.87 5.00 -32.78
N SER A 164 -32.78 6.31 -33.02
CA SER A 164 -32.31 7.25 -32.02
C SER A 164 -33.28 7.38 -30.82
N GLN A 165 -34.59 7.35 -31.06
CA GLN A 165 -35.60 7.38 -30.00
C GLN A 165 -35.58 6.09 -29.17
N LEU A 166 -35.49 4.92 -29.82
CA LEU A 166 -35.35 3.64 -29.13
C LEU A 166 -34.06 3.60 -28.26
N ASN A 167 -32.96 4.09 -28.79
CA ASN A 167 -31.72 4.22 -28.03
C ASN A 167 -31.85 5.17 -26.83
N LYS A 168 -32.56 6.30 -27.01
CA LYS A 168 -32.80 7.27 -25.93
C LYS A 168 -33.62 6.65 -24.81
N LEU A 169 -34.69 5.94 -25.11
CA LEU A 169 -35.50 5.22 -24.12
C LEU A 169 -34.67 4.21 -23.34
N ARG A 170 -33.88 3.39 -24.04
CA ARG A 170 -33.01 2.42 -23.41
C ARG A 170 -31.98 3.10 -22.47
N CYS A 171 -31.26 4.09 -22.94
CA CYS A 171 -30.25 4.79 -22.14
C CYS A 171 -30.86 5.43 -20.89
N GLU A 172 -32.01 6.07 -21.03
CA GLU A 172 -32.72 6.69 -19.91
C GLU A 172 -33.17 5.66 -18.86
N LEU A 173 -33.71 4.51 -19.29
CA LEU A 173 -34.06 3.44 -18.36
C LEU A 173 -32.83 2.90 -17.65
N TYR A 174 -31.72 2.64 -18.36
CA TYR A 174 -30.53 2.03 -17.80
C TYR A 174 -29.83 2.97 -16.83
N GLU A 175 -29.75 4.26 -17.12
CA GLU A 175 -29.24 5.26 -16.18
C GLU A 175 -30.06 5.32 -14.89
N LYS A 176 -31.41 5.27 -15.01
CA LYS A 176 -32.28 5.25 -13.83
C LYS A 176 -32.11 3.97 -13.01
N ILE A 177 -32.00 2.80 -13.63
CA ILE A 177 -31.74 1.53 -12.94
C ILE A 177 -30.38 1.59 -12.23
N PHE A 178 -29.33 2.04 -12.92
CA PHE A 178 -28.00 2.15 -12.39
C PHE A 178 -27.95 3.11 -11.19
N SER A 179 -28.62 4.25 -11.30
CA SER A 179 -28.69 5.25 -10.22
C SER A 179 -29.45 4.76 -8.99
N GLN A 180 -30.44 3.86 -9.14
CA GLN A 180 -31.14 3.25 -8.00
C GLN A 180 -30.26 2.22 -7.27
N ASP A 181 -29.45 1.45 -8.01
CA ASP A 181 -28.55 0.45 -7.43
C ASP A 181 -27.30 1.07 -6.78
N VAL A 182 -26.91 2.27 -7.22
CA VAL A 182 -25.88 3.07 -6.55
C VAL A 182 -26.53 3.70 -5.30
N LYS A 183 -26.32 3.06 -4.14
CA LYS A 183 -26.58 3.75 -2.87
C LYS A 183 -25.69 4.97 -2.82
N THR A 184 -26.25 6.13 -3.09
CA THR A 184 -25.59 7.40 -2.71
C THR A 184 -25.36 7.31 -1.22
N VAL A 185 -24.11 7.13 -0.84
CA VAL A 185 -23.70 7.37 0.54
C VAL A 185 -24.05 8.82 0.77
N LYS A 186 -25.14 9.09 1.49
CA LYS A 186 -25.40 10.43 1.99
C LYS A 186 -24.16 10.78 2.78
N ASN A 187 -23.47 11.85 2.40
CA ASN A 187 -22.50 12.44 3.28
C ASN A 187 -23.22 12.68 4.60
N ALA A 188 -22.96 11.84 5.59
CA ALA A 188 -23.40 12.14 6.93
C ALA A 188 -22.67 13.41 7.30
N ASP A 189 -23.40 14.47 7.70
CA ASP A 189 -22.81 15.62 8.36
C ASP A 189 -22.18 15.08 9.64
N TYR A 190 -20.90 14.79 9.56
CA TYR A 190 -20.14 14.23 10.67
C TYR A 190 -19.68 15.41 11.53
N ASN A 191 -20.45 15.75 12.55
CA ASN A 191 -19.99 16.62 13.62
C ASN A 191 -18.97 15.84 14.44
N TYR A 192 -17.67 16.07 14.15
CA TYR A 192 -16.60 15.45 14.91
C TYR A 192 -16.23 16.33 16.11
N ASP A 193 -16.27 15.75 17.30
CA ASP A 193 -15.89 16.44 18.55
C ASP A 193 -14.36 16.48 18.66
N PHE A 194 -13.80 17.61 18.27
CA PHE A 194 -12.38 17.89 18.42
C PHE A 194 -12.05 18.18 19.89
N ILE A 195 -10.97 17.55 20.38
CA ILE A 195 -10.42 17.90 21.69
C ILE A 195 -9.59 19.20 21.60
N GLU A 196 -9.24 19.78 22.74
CA GLU A 196 -8.38 20.95 22.81
C GLU A 196 -6.96 20.67 22.28
N ASP A 197 -6.30 21.70 21.73
CA ASP A 197 -4.89 21.62 21.35
C ASP A 197 -4.00 21.73 22.59
N TYR A 198 -2.83 21.12 22.54
CA TYR A 198 -1.81 21.15 23.59
C TYR A 198 -0.52 21.76 23.07
N ASP A 199 0.21 22.42 23.96
CA ASP A 199 1.56 22.84 23.65
C ASP A 199 2.47 21.65 23.42
N LEU A 200 3.33 21.71 22.41
CA LEU A 200 4.32 20.69 22.13
C LEU A 200 5.37 20.66 23.26
N SER A 201 5.89 19.47 23.54
CA SER A 201 6.85 19.26 24.64
C SER A 201 8.24 19.79 24.32
N TYR A 202 8.59 19.84 23.03
CA TYR A 202 9.94 20.19 22.56
C TYR A 202 9.89 21.23 21.45
N LYS A 203 10.98 21.97 21.25
CA LYS A 203 11.17 22.84 20.08
C LYS A 203 11.42 22.06 18.80
N GLY A 204 11.99 20.88 18.93
CA GLY A 204 12.26 19.99 17.81
C GLY A 204 12.60 18.58 18.25
N ILE A 205 12.66 17.70 17.28
CA ILE A 205 12.98 16.27 17.46
C ILE A 205 14.14 15.92 16.55
N VAL A 206 15.20 15.36 17.08
CA VAL A 206 16.40 14.91 16.37
C VAL A 206 16.43 13.40 16.38
N MET A 207 16.30 12.74 15.23
CA MET A 207 16.44 11.30 15.09
C MET A 207 17.80 10.96 14.45
N SER A 208 18.48 9.95 15.00
CA SER A 208 19.75 9.44 14.48
C SER A 208 19.89 7.93 14.74
N ASP A 209 20.78 7.26 14.02
CA ASP A 209 21.20 5.87 14.26
C ASP A 209 22.49 5.78 15.12
N GLY A 210 23.07 6.91 15.50
CA GLY A 210 24.24 7.04 16.35
C GLY A 210 24.16 8.25 17.27
N ALA A 211 25.29 8.62 17.89
CA ALA A 211 25.39 9.87 18.62
C ALA A 211 25.16 11.07 17.67
N ALA A 212 24.45 12.07 18.16
CA ALA A 212 24.12 13.28 17.41
C ALA A 212 24.21 14.50 18.32
N PHE A 213 24.50 15.66 17.74
CA PHE A 213 24.31 16.93 18.45
C PHE A 213 22.80 17.21 18.56
N VAL A 214 22.34 17.47 19.77
CA VAL A 214 20.94 17.77 20.08
C VAL A 214 20.86 19.15 20.72
N PRO A 215 20.23 20.15 20.08
CA PRO A 215 20.10 21.48 20.67
C PRO A 215 19.22 21.48 21.93
N ASP A 216 19.33 22.51 22.73
CA ASP A 216 18.51 22.67 23.93
C ASP A 216 17.00 22.63 23.60
N ASN A 217 16.23 22.06 24.52
CA ASN A 217 14.79 21.87 24.37
C ASN A 217 14.35 21.02 23.16
N HIS A 218 15.24 20.16 22.63
CA HIS A 218 14.91 19.15 21.63
C HIS A 218 14.87 17.76 22.26
N ALA A 219 14.05 16.88 21.70
CA ALA A 219 14.06 15.45 22.01
C ALA A 219 15.03 14.72 21.09
N PHE A 220 15.65 13.65 21.60
CA PHE A 220 16.48 12.75 20.84
C PHE A 220 15.78 11.42 20.61
N VAL A 221 15.77 10.94 19.36
CA VAL A 221 15.24 9.62 18.98
C VAL A 221 16.40 8.76 18.47
N LEU A 222 16.66 7.65 19.14
CA LEU A 222 17.64 6.67 18.67
C LEU A 222 16.96 5.55 17.88
N ARG A 223 17.39 5.36 16.63
CA ARG A 223 17.14 4.16 15.84
C ARG A 223 18.43 3.34 15.81
N PRO A 224 18.66 2.45 16.78
CA PRO A 224 19.95 1.79 16.90
C PRO A 224 20.21 0.83 15.73
N ASP A 225 21.47 0.70 15.34
CA ASP A 225 21.93 -0.29 14.35
C ASP A 225 21.63 -1.74 14.76
N SER A 226 21.57 -1.98 16.07
CA SER A 226 21.14 -3.25 16.64
C SER A 226 20.47 -3.03 18.00
N TYR A 227 19.22 -3.46 18.11
CA TYR A 227 18.47 -3.46 19.38
C TYR A 227 18.98 -4.49 20.39
N ASP A 228 19.79 -5.45 19.93
CA ASP A 228 20.39 -6.47 20.77
C ASP A 228 21.75 -6.01 21.36
N ASP A 229 22.33 -4.91 20.88
CA ASP A 229 23.62 -4.37 21.34
C ASP A 229 23.44 -3.28 22.42
N VAL A 230 23.10 -3.75 23.62
CA VAL A 230 22.85 -2.90 24.79
C VAL A 230 24.04 -1.99 25.13
N LYS A 231 25.29 -2.50 24.92
CA LYS A 231 26.51 -1.73 25.25
C LYS A 231 26.68 -0.53 24.32
N SER A 232 26.54 -0.74 23.00
CA SER A 232 26.63 0.36 22.04
C SER A 232 25.51 1.39 22.26
N ILE A 233 24.28 0.93 22.56
CA ILE A 233 23.16 1.83 22.90
C ILE A 233 23.54 2.68 24.13
N ALA A 234 24.02 2.09 25.22
CA ALA A 234 24.41 2.82 26.41
C ALA A 234 25.46 3.91 26.12
N VAL A 235 26.53 3.57 25.37
CA VAL A 235 27.58 4.53 24.97
C VAL A 235 27.03 5.70 24.16
N ILE A 236 26.03 5.46 23.29
CA ILE A 236 25.40 6.54 22.53
C ILE A 236 24.58 7.42 23.48
N LEU A 237 23.74 6.82 24.32
CA LEU A 237 22.84 7.56 25.23
C LEU A 237 23.59 8.38 26.28
N ASP A 238 24.75 7.92 26.74
CA ASP A 238 25.59 8.65 27.69
C ASP A 238 26.11 9.99 27.15
N LYS A 239 26.22 10.13 25.85
CA LYS A 239 26.61 11.38 25.17
C LYS A 239 25.46 12.38 25.00
N ILE A 240 24.24 11.97 25.21
CA ILE A 240 23.05 12.77 24.89
C ILE A 240 22.50 13.41 26.16
N ASN A 241 22.45 14.75 26.16
CA ASN A 241 21.82 15.51 27.23
C ASN A 241 20.46 16.06 26.81
N ALA A 242 19.49 15.14 26.56
CA ALA A 242 18.11 15.42 26.19
C ALA A 242 17.20 14.26 26.57
N ASP A 243 15.88 14.43 26.53
CA ASP A 243 14.95 13.31 26.64
C ASP A 243 15.17 12.32 25.48
N LYS A 244 15.32 11.06 25.80
CA LYS A 244 15.73 9.98 24.91
C LYS A 244 14.55 9.08 24.56
N PHE A 245 14.28 8.95 23.28
CA PHE A 245 13.19 8.12 22.75
C PHE A 245 13.76 6.96 21.92
N LEU A 246 13.20 5.77 22.10
CA LEU A 246 13.54 4.61 21.28
C LEU A 246 12.63 4.59 20.04
N PHE A 247 13.23 4.48 18.85
CA PHE A 247 12.47 4.24 17.63
C PHE A 247 11.82 2.86 17.67
N VAL A 248 10.50 2.80 17.49
CA VAL A 248 9.70 1.58 17.40
C VAL A 248 9.11 1.48 15.99
N PRO A 249 9.54 0.50 15.18
CA PRO A 249 9.08 0.34 13.79
C PRO A 249 7.58 0.10 13.69
N ALA A 250 7.03 0.32 12.50
CA ALA A 250 5.60 0.14 12.22
C ALA A 250 5.11 -1.30 12.42
N PHE A 251 5.98 -2.28 12.16
CA PHE A 251 5.65 -3.71 12.27
C PHE A 251 6.55 -4.41 13.28
N LEU A 252 5.93 -5.10 14.23
CA LEU A 252 6.64 -5.91 15.22
C LEU A 252 6.15 -7.36 15.18
N SER A 253 7.10 -8.30 15.28
CA SER A 253 6.83 -9.68 15.69
C SER A 253 6.99 -9.81 17.19
N GLY A 254 6.55 -10.92 17.79
CA GLY A 254 6.75 -11.16 19.23
C GLY A 254 8.21 -11.13 19.65
N SER A 255 9.15 -11.58 18.80
CA SER A 255 10.59 -11.49 19.07
C SER A 255 11.12 -10.06 19.02
N ASP A 256 10.58 -9.23 18.15
CA ASP A 256 10.94 -7.81 18.04
C ASP A 256 10.46 -7.04 19.28
N GLU A 257 9.22 -7.27 19.68
CA GLU A 257 8.66 -6.66 20.89
C GLU A 257 9.44 -7.04 22.15
N ALA A 258 9.82 -8.32 22.28
CA ALA A 258 10.64 -8.79 23.39
C ALA A 258 12.02 -8.12 23.40
N ALA A 259 12.66 -7.91 22.24
CA ALA A 259 13.94 -7.20 22.15
C ALA A 259 13.81 -5.72 22.52
N ILE A 260 12.76 -5.05 22.09
CA ILE A 260 12.46 -3.66 22.45
C ILE A 260 12.24 -3.52 23.97
N LYS A 261 11.40 -4.36 24.57
CA LYS A 261 11.11 -4.33 26.02
C LYS A 261 12.36 -4.49 26.88
N LYS A 262 13.35 -5.27 26.41
CA LYS A 262 14.64 -5.46 27.14
C LYS A 262 15.47 -4.17 27.29
N ILE A 263 15.37 -3.23 26.37
CA ILE A 263 16.19 -2.01 26.37
C ILE A 263 15.39 -0.75 26.69
N LEU A 264 14.06 -0.84 26.70
CA LEU A 264 13.17 0.32 26.85
C LEU A 264 13.38 1.06 28.18
N TYR A 265 13.91 0.39 29.22
CA TYR A 265 14.21 1.03 30.50
C TYR A 265 15.29 2.13 30.38
N MET A 266 16.12 2.09 29.36
CA MET A 266 17.18 3.07 29.09
C MET A 266 16.66 4.37 28.48
N PHE A 267 15.39 4.43 28.09
CA PHE A 267 14.78 5.53 27.37
C PHE A 267 13.65 6.18 28.17
N ASP A 268 13.46 7.48 28.01
CA ASP A 268 12.37 8.24 28.62
C ASP A 268 11.05 7.99 27.89
N GLY A 269 11.10 7.65 26.59
CA GLY A 269 9.92 7.49 25.76
C GLY A 269 10.11 6.61 24.53
N ILE A 270 9.07 6.57 23.74
CA ILE A 270 8.92 5.80 22.51
C ILE A 270 8.65 6.76 21.36
N TYR A 271 9.39 6.63 20.26
CA TYR A 271 8.99 7.16 18.96
C TYR A 271 8.24 6.06 18.21
N ALA A 272 6.94 6.23 18.02
CA ALA A 272 6.07 5.25 17.43
C ALA A 272 5.92 5.48 15.92
N ASP A 273 6.51 4.62 15.09
CA ASP A 273 6.33 4.67 13.64
C ASP A 273 5.08 3.88 13.17
N GLY A 274 4.32 3.30 14.11
CA GLY A 274 3.08 2.59 13.89
C GLY A 274 2.27 2.39 15.18
N LEU A 275 1.05 1.86 15.06
CA LEU A 275 0.13 1.66 16.19
C LEU A 275 0.66 0.73 17.29
N CYS A 276 1.57 -0.19 16.94
CA CYS A 276 2.24 -1.05 17.93
C CYS A 276 3.00 -0.25 18.99
N GLY A 277 3.61 0.89 18.62
CA GLY A 277 4.26 1.80 19.57
C GLY A 277 3.26 2.43 20.56
N ILE A 278 2.05 2.73 20.13
CA ILE A 278 0.98 3.25 21.01
C ILE A 278 0.54 2.18 22.01
N THR A 279 0.41 0.92 21.57
CA THR A 279 0.10 -0.20 22.45
C THR A 279 1.19 -0.38 23.51
N LEU A 280 2.46 -0.39 23.07
CA LEU A 280 3.61 -0.51 23.96
C LEU A 280 3.68 0.63 25.00
N ARG A 281 3.34 1.86 24.61
CA ARG A 281 3.23 3.00 25.52
C ARG A 281 2.17 2.79 26.58
N ARG A 282 1.00 2.26 26.24
CA ARG A 282 -0.06 1.95 27.20
C ARG A 282 0.39 0.93 28.25
N GLU A 283 1.16 -0.07 27.86
CA GLU A 283 1.70 -1.09 28.75
C GLU A 283 2.80 -0.56 29.69
N THR A 284 3.59 0.39 29.24
CA THR A 284 4.81 0.84 29.93
C THR A 284 4.71 2.20 30.60
N GLY A 285 3.69 3.00 30.28
CA GLY A 285 3.52 4.37 30.77
C GLY A 285 4.56 5.38 30.27
N LYS A 286 5.40 5.00 29.29
CA LYS A 286 6.46 5.87 28.74
C LYS A 286 5.90 7.08 28.00
N LYS A 287 6.70 8.16 27.89
CA LYS A 287 6.40 9.28 26.98
C LYS A 287 6.29 8.74 25.55
N ILE A 288 5.59 9.46 24.67
CA ILE A 288 5.43 9.03 23.27
C ILE A 288 5.48 10.19 22.30
N ILE A 289 6.16 9.97 21.18
CA ILE A 289 6.13 10.81 19.97
C ILE A 289 5.48 9.98 18.86
N ALA A 290 4.44 10.52 18.21
CA ALA A 290 3.87 9.93 17.00
C ALA A 290 4.77 10.26 15.81
N GLY A 291 5.38 9.22 15.24
CA GLY A 291 6.31 9.33 14.13
C GLY A 291 5.64 9.46 12.76
N THR A 292 6.45 9.66 11.74
CA THR A 292 6.00 9.85 10.34
C THR A 292 5.23 8.66 9.77
N GLY A 293 5.46 7.46 10.27
CA GLY A 293 4.78 6.24 9.83
C GLY A 293 3.32 6.14 10.29
N LEU A 294 2.91 6.91 11.31
CA LEU A 294 1.50 7.04 11.71
C LEU A 294 0.68 7.93 10.77
N ASN A 295 1.37 8.63 9.86
CA ASN A 295 0.78 9.40 8.77
C ASN A 295 -0.35 10.34 9.21
N ALA A 296 -0.12 11.15 10.25
CA ALA A 296 -1.09 12.14 10.74
C ALA A 296 -1.34 13.21 9.67
N PHE A 297 -2.45 13.09 8.95
CA PHE A 297 -2.71 13.80 7.71
C PHE A 297 -3.71 14.95 7.86
N ASN A 298 -4.60 14.89 8.84
CA ASN A 298 -5.66 15.87 9.04
C ASN A 298 -5.98 16.11 10.52
N SER A 299 -6.85 17.06 10.81
CA SER A 299 -7.23 17.41 12.17
C SER A 299 -7.89 16.26 12.95
N VAL A 300 -8.57 15.34 12.27
CA VAL A 300 -9.19 14.16 12.91
C VAL A 300 -8.11 13.20 13.40
N ASP A 301 -7.09 12.92 12.57
CA ASP A 301 -5.97 12.05 12.94
C ASP A 301 -5.26 12.58 14.19
N PHE A 302 -4.98 13.88 14.23
CA PHE A 302 -4.40 14.54 15.40
C PHE A 302 -5.27 14.39 16.64
N SER A 303 -6.58 14.64 16.52
CA SER A 303 -7.52 14.50 17.63
C SER A 303 -7.57 13.08 18.14
N GLU A 304 -7.62 12.07 17.25
CA GLU A 304 -7.64 10.65 17.66
C GLU A 304 -6.32 10.24 18.35
N LEU A 305 -5.16 10.63 17.81
CA LEU A 305 -3.89 10.37 18.46
C LEU A 305 -3.81 11.03 19.85
N ARG A 306 -4.32 12.24 19.99
CA ARG A 306 -4.38 12.94 21.27
C ARG A 306 -5.32 12.27 22.28
N LYS A 307 -6.48 11.75 21.84
CA LYS A 307 -7.38 10.90 22.67
C LYS A 307 -6.66 9.64 23.18
N LEU A 308 -5.70 9.13 22.40
CA LEU A 308 -4.82 8.03 22.81
C LEU A 308 -3.68 8.48 23.75
N GLY A 309 -3.61 9.76 24.12
CA GLY A 309 -2.62 10.33 25.03
C GLY A 309 -1.28 10.67 24.34
N VAL A 310 -1.27 10.85 23.03
CA VAL A 310 -0.09 11.30 22.28
C VAL A 310 -0.11 12.81 22.20
N LYS A 311 0.90 13.47 22.76
CA LYS A 311 1.01 14.93 22.76
C LYS A 311 1.84 15.43 21.57
N ASP A 312 2.98 14.81 21.33
CA ASP A 312 3.95 15.19 20.34
C ASP A 312 3.76 14.38 19.07
N ILE A 313 3.29 15.04 17.99
CA ILE A 313 2.88 14.41 16.74
C ILE A 313 3.63 15.06 15.58
N ILE A 314 4.20 14.23 14.70
CA ILE A 314 4.83 14.69 13.46
C ILE A 314 3.79 14.63 12.34
N TYR A 315 3.65 15.73 11.61
CA TYR A 315 2.76 15.79 10.43
C TYR A 315 3.18 14.76 9.37
N SER A 316 2.20 14.29 8.61
CA SER A 316 2.48 13.48 7.43
C SER A 316 3.47 14.19 6.50
N LYS A 317 4.44 13.45 6.01
CA LYS A 317 5.41 13.92 5.01
C LYS A 317 4.80 14.15 3.61
N GLU A 318 3.53 13.81 3.45
CA GLU A 318 2.77 13.97 2.20
C GLU A 318 2.11 15.35 2.10
N LEU A 319 2.01 16.07 3.21
CA LEU A 319 1.38 17.39 3.29
C LEU A 319 2.31 18.50 2.80
N SER A 320 1.71 19.48 2.13
CA SER A 320 2.31 20.79 1.88
C SER A 320 2.25 21.69 3.11
N LEU A 321 3.08 22.72 3.16
CA LEU A 321 3.04 23.73 4.23
C LEU A 321 1.67 24.47 4.31
N LYS A 322 0.99 24.60 3.17
CA LYS A 322 -0.36 25.18 3.12
C LYS A 322 -1.36 24.28 3.84
N GLU A 323 -1.39 22.99 3.52
CA GLU A 323 -2.28 22.01 4.14
C GLU A 323 -1.99 21.84 5.63
N ILE A 324 -0.71 21.86 6.03
CA ILE A 324 -0.31 21.88 7.45
C ILE A 324 -0.92 23.08 8.17
N GLY A 325 -0.95 24.26 7.52
CA GLY A 325 -1.55 25.47 8.08
C GLY A 325 -3.08 25.41 8.27
N GLU A 326 -3.76 24.48 7.61
CA GLU A 326 -5.19 24.22 7.72
C GLU A 326 -5.54 23.22 8.85
N ILE A 327 -4.55 22.50 9.38
CA ILE A 327 -4.74 21.57 10.50
C ILE A 327 -4.91 22.34 11.81
N LYS A 328 -5.95 22.01 12.57
CA LYS A 328 -6.31 22.69 13.82
C LYS A 328 -5.28 22.54 14.95
N TYR A 329 -4.35 21.60 14.83
CA TYR A 329 -3.42 21.20 15.88
C TYR A 329 -1.98 21.48 15.50
N ARG A 330 -1.18 21.83 16.50
CA ARG A 330 0.27 21.98 16.36
C ARG A 330 0.95 20.59 16.30
N GLY A 331 1.96 20.49 15.45
CA GLY A 331 2.79 19.30 15.28
C GLY A 331 4.18 19.68 14.77
N TYR A 332 5.02 18.66 14.58
CA TYR A 332 6.37 18.83 14.03
C TYR A 332 6.36 18.59 12.54
N VAL A 333 7.04 19.44 11.79
CA VAL A 333 7.21 19.29 10.33
C VAL A 333 8.51 18.56 10.04
N PHE A 334 8.48 17.62 9.10
CA PHE A 334 9.68 16.97 8.57
C PHE A 334 10.53 18.02 7.83
N SER A 335 11.51 18.60 8.49
CA SER A 335 12.25 19.76 8.00
C SER A 335 13.62 19.43 7.41
N PHE A 336 14.22 18.32 7.84
CA PHE A 336 15.52 17.90 7.31
C PHE A 336 15.69 16.38 7.33
N GLY A 337 16.34 15.86 6.28
CA GLY A 337 16.78 14.47 6.21
C GLY A 337 16.18 13.71 5.02
N ARG A 338 16.45 12.41 4.99
CA ARG A 338 15.95 11.52 3.93
C ARG A 338 14.55 10.99 4.25
N ILE A 339 13.65 11.05 3.28
CA ILE A 339 12.33 10.41 3.40
C ILE A 339 12.50 8.90 3.29
N LYS A 340 11.98 8.16 4.28
CA LYS A 340 11.81 6.72 4.20
C LYS A 340 10.71 6.39 3.17
N LEU A 341 11.07 5.59 2.16
CA LEU A 341 10.19 5.18 1.05
C LEU A 341 9.61 3.79 1.28
N ALA A 342 10.40 2.86 1.86
CA ALA A 342 9.97 1.49 2.09
C ALA A 342 10.72 0.86 3.26
N GLU A 343 10.12 -0.20 3.83
CA GLU A 343 10.74 -1.09 4.82
C GLU A 343 10.68 -2.53 4.32
N PHE A 344 11.76 -3.28 4.50
CA PHE A 344 11.89 -4.67 4.07
C PHE A 344 12.15 -5.58 5.25
N LEU A 345 11.35 -6.64 5.37
CA LEU A 345 11.51 -7.69 6.38
C LEU A 345 12.38 -8.86 5.90
N TYR A 346 12.86 -8.82 4.67
CA TYR A 346 13.76 -9.80 4.08
C TYR A 346 15.05 -9.15 3.59
N CYS A 347 16.12 -9.96 3.46
CA CYS A 347 17.42 -9.47 3.02
C CYS A 347 17.47 -9.32 1.49
N PRO A 348 17.67 -8.11 0.93
CA PRO A 348 17.78 -7.91 -0.51
C PRO A 348 19.08 -8.46 -1.11
N PHE A 349 20.05 -8.83 -0.28
CA PHE A 349 21.38 -9.27 -0.72
C PHE A 349 21.54 -10.79 -0.79
N GLY A 350 20.50 -11.59 -0.52
CA GLY A 350 20.51 -13.05 -0.69
C GLY A 350 20.70 -13.85 0.59
N LYS A 351 21.07 -15.12 0.45
CA LYS A 351 20.63 -16.26 1.24
C LYS A 351 21.53 -16.73 2.39
N LYS A 352 22.70 -16.14 2.63
CA LYS A 352 23.65 -16.64 3.64
C LYS A 352 23.86 -15.62 4.78
N CYS A 353 22.96 -15.62 5.75
CA CYS A 353 23.02 -14.71 6.91
C CYS A 353 24.15 -15.00 7.88
N GLY A 354 24.50 -16.25 8.15
CA GLY A 354 25.45 -16.63 9.21
C GLY A 354 26.88 -16.11 9.05
N GLN A 355 27.26 -15.65 7.86
CA GLN A 355 28.60 -15.12 7.55
C GLN A 355 28.57 -13.69 6.98
N CYS A 356 27.48 -12.96 7.17
CA CYS A 356 27.33 -11.62 6.61
C CYS A 356 28.24 -10.62 7.32
N LYS A 357 29.24 -10.09 6.60
CA LYS A 357 30.15 -9.03 7.05
C LYS A 357 29.78 -7.65 6.49
N ARG A 358 28.57 -7.47 5.95
CA ARG A 358 28.15 -6.23 5.30
C ARG A 358 27.88 -5.14 6.33
N GLY A 359 28.17 -3.90 5.96
CA GLY A 359 27.85 -2.71 6.75
C GLY A 359 26.35 -2.45 6.89
N ASN A 360 25.98 -1.30 7.42
CA ASN A 360 24.58 -0.93 7.68
C ASN A 360 24.01 0.06 6.66
N ALA A 361 24.85 0.69 5.82
CA ALA A 361 24.41 1.62 4.78
C ALA A 361 24.90 1.18 3.39
N PHE A 362 24.01 1.26 2.39
CA PHE A 362 24.29 0.89 1.01
C PHE A 362 23.69 1.93 0.07
N SER A 363 24.38 2.18 -1.06
CA SER A 363 23.81 2.97 -2.17
C SER A 363 23.18 2.04 -3.19
N VAL A 364 21.97 2.36 -3.61
CA VAL A 364 21.22 1.65 -4.67
C VAL A 364 20.88 2.68 -5.74
N THR A 365 20.98 2.27 -6.99
CA THR A 365 20.66 3.15 -8.14
C THR A 365 19.61 2.46 -8.99
N ASP A 366 18.59 3.20 -9.42
CA ASP A 366 17.58 2.70 -10.35
C ASP A 366 18.03 2.77 -11.81
N GLU A 367 17.17 2.33 -12.73
CA GLU A 367 17.44 2.32 -14.17
C GLU A 367 17.61 3.73 -14.77
N THR A 368 17.10 4.76 -14.10
CA THR A 368 17.21 6.17 -14.52
C THR A 368 18.47 6.85 -13.98
N GLY A 369 19.22 6.17 -13.12
CA GLY A 369 20.43 6.70 -12.48
C GLY A 369 20.15 7.44 -11.18
N HIS A 370 18.90 7.48 -10.67
CA HIS A 370 18.58 8.05 -9.39
C HIS A 370 19.13 7.19 -8.25
N LYS A 371 19.76 7.83 -7.27
CA LYS A 371 20.39 7.15 -6.13
C LYS A 371 19.45 7.10 -4.94
N PHE A 372 19.46 5.98 -4.25
CA PHE A 372 18.75 5.75 -2.99
C PHE A 372 19.73 5.25 -1.92
N VAL A 373 19.36 5.44 -0.66
CA VAL A 373 20.10 4.89 0.48
C VAL A 373 19.31 3.77 1.11
N LEU A 374 19.93 2.59 1.18
CA LEU A 374 19.39 1.44 1.88
C LEU A 374 20.10 1.31 3.23
N SER A 375 19.39 1.53 4.32
CA SER A 375 19.89 1.39 5.68
C SER A 375 19.46 0.07 6.28
N ARG A 376 20.36 -0.59 7.03
CA ARG A 376 20.10 -1.86 7.71
C ARG A 376 20.21 -1.68 9.23
N TYR A 377 19.30 -2.31 9.95
CA TYR A 377 19.41 -2.47 11.40
C TYR A 377 18.98 -3.89 11.81
N LYS A 378 19.30 -4.27 13.06
CA LYS A 378 18.93 -5.58 13.62
C LYS A 378 17.91 -5.42 14.74
N LEU A 379 16.86 -6.21 14.69
CA LEU A 379 15.81 -6.27 15.70
C LEU A 379 15.28 -7.69 15.84
N GLY A 380 15.17 -8.21 17.05
CA GLY A 380 14.65 -9.54 17.35
C GLY A 380 15.43 -10.67 16.66
N GLY A 381 16.77 -10.52 16.55
CA GLY A 381 17.67 -11.48 15.92
C GLY A 381 17.67 -11.45 14.38
N ARG A 382 16.96 -10.50 13.74
CA ARG A 382 16.84 -10.39 12.27
C ARG A 382 17.30 -9.03 11.76
N CYS A 383 17.77 -8.99 10.49
CA CYS A 383 18.01 -7.75 9.79
C CYS A 383 16.69 -7.18 9.25
N ARG A 384 16.55 -5.88 9.37
CA ARG A 384 15.53 -5.06 8.72
C ARG A 384 16.21 -4.03 7.83
N PHE A 385 15.55 -3.63 6.79
CA PHE A 385 16.08 -2.69 5.82
C PHE A 385 15.07 -1.58 5.57
N GLU A 386 15.56 -0.34 5.53
CA GLU A 386 14.78 0.83 5.18
C GLU A 386 15.38 1.48 3.94
N LEU A 387 14.57 1.69 2.92
CA LEU A 387 14.94 2.43 1.72
C LEU A 387 14.61 3.90 1.90
N TYR A 388 15.59 4.75 1.69
CA TYR A 388 15.45 6.20 1.75
C TYR A 388 15.69 6.85 0.41
N ASN A 389 15.02 7.98 0.14
CA ASN A 389 15.35 8.83 -0.99
C ASN A 389 16.83 9.28 -0.92
N GLY A 390 17.50 9.41 -2.05
CA GLY A 390 18.87 9.91 -2.12
C GLY A 390 18.97 11.39 -1.75
N ASP A 391 18.00 12.17 -2.23
CA ASP A 391 17.92 13.60 -1.94
C ASP A 391 17.39 13.87 -0.52
N LEU A 392 17.94 14.90 0.10
CA LEU A 392 17.52 15.36 1.42
C LEU A 392 16.39 16.38 1.30
N ILE A 393 15.41 16.29 2.19
CA ILE A 393 14.56 17.43 2.46
C ILE A 393 15.34 18.47 3.25
N LYS A 394 15.18 19.73 2.87
CA LYS A 394 15.60 20.89 3.66
C LYS A 394 14.50 21.95 3.56
N SER A 395 13.97 22.33 4.71
CA SER A 395 12.99 23.41 4.81
C SER A 395 13.44 24.41 5.86
N ASP A 396 13.48 25.67 5.46
CA ASP A 396 13.78 26.79 6.35
C ASP A 396 12.47 27.42 6.85
N LYS A 397 12.48 28.00 8.05
CA LYS A 397 11.38 28.83 8.59
C LYS A 397 10.15 28.09 9.16
N ILE A 398 10.39 27.02 9.93
CA ILE A 398 9.33 26.32 10.66
C ILE A 398 9.62 26.41 12.17
N ASN A 399 8.58 26.58 12.98
CA ASN A 399 8.77 26.74 14.44
C ASN A 399 9.06 25.43 15.15
N TYR A 400 8.45 24.32 14.70
CA TYR A 400 8.60 23.01 15.31
C TYR A 400 9.06 22.00 14.24
N ASN A 401 10.24 21.42 14.45
CA ASN A 401 10.93 20.68 13.41
C ASN A 401 11.21 19.25 13.83
N PHE A 402 11.06 18.33 12.86
CA PHE A 402 11.61 16.99 12.94
C PHE A 402 12.77 16.85 11.97
N TYR A 403 13.94 16.44 12.50
CA TYR A 403 15.19 16.26 11.77
C TYR A 403 15.56 14.78 11.76
N ASN A 404 15.71 14.18 10.59
CA ASN A 404 16.15 12.80 10.43
C ASN A 404 17.61 12.73 9.98
N PHE A 405 18.50 12.51 10.91
CA PHE A 405 19.93 12.35 10.67
C PHE A 405 20.39 10.88 10.59
N THR A 406 19.52 9.96 10.24
CA THR A 406 19.92 8.56 9.98
C THR A 406 20.99 8.51 8.90
N GLY A 407 22.15 7.90 9.24
CA GLY A 407 23.32 7.81 8.37
C GLY A 407 24.23 9.05 8.38
N PHE A 408 24.05 9.97 9.32
CA PHE A 408 24.93 11.12 9.54
C PHE A 408 25.82 10.92 10.77
N SER A 409 27.02 11.47 10.71
CA SER A 409 27.93 11.49 11.85
C SER A 409 27.54 12.57 12.88
N GLU A 410 28.00 12.42 14.13
CA GLU A 410 27.82 13.40 15.19
C GLU A 410 28.33 14.80 14.76
N ARG A 411 29.47 14.85 14.06
CA ARG A 411 30.03 16.10 13.53
C ARG A 411 29.12 16.76 12.50
N GLN A 412 28.55 16.02 11.57
CA GLN A 412 27.65 16.58 10.57
C GLN A 412 26.37 17.13 11.21
N THR A 413 25.87 16.49 12.28
CA THR A 413 24.71 17.02 13.03
C THR A 413 25.08 18.32 13.76
N TYR A 414 26.27 18.40 14.34
CA TYR A 414 26.77 19.62 14.95
C TYR A 414 26.92 20.75 13.93
N ASP A 415 27.58 20.48 12.81
CA ASP A 415 27.79 21.45 11.73
C ASP A 415 26.45 21.97 11.19
N PHE A 416 25.43 21.11 11.04
CA PHE A 416 24.10 21.52 10.58
C PHE A 416 23.48 22.59 11.48
N PHE A 417 23.50 22.40 12.79
CA PHE A 417 22.90 23.34 13.74
C PHE A 417 23.76 24.60 13.99
N ASN A 418 25.03 24.56 13.66
CA ASN A 418 26.00 25.65 13.87
C ASN A 418 26.41 26.35 12.56
N GLY A 419 25.63 26.24 11.51
CA GLY A 419 25.83 26.99 10.27
C GLY A 419 26.82 26.38 9.28
N GLY A 420 27.15 25.10 9.46
CA GLY A 420 27.94 24.33 8.48
C GLY A 420 27.21 24.13 7.17
N ASN A 421 27.93 24.07 6.07
CA ASN A 421 27.37 23.94 4.72
C ASN A 421 27.37 22.48 4.25
N LEU A 422 26.25 21.78 4.42
CA LEU A 422 26.02 20.44 3.89
C LEU A 422 25.67 20.42 2.39
N GLU A 423 25.41 21.57 1.76
CA GLU A 423 24.98 21.66 0.37
C GLU A 423 26.08 21.22 -0.62
N LYS A 424 27.31 21.17 -0.19
CA LYS A 424 28.43 20.67 -1.00
C LYS A 424 28.49 19.14 -1.09
N GLU A 425 27.84 18.45 -0.13
CA GLU A 425 27.93 17.00 0.00
C GLU A 425 26.66 16.28 -0.46
N TYR A 426 25.51 16.98 -0.47
CA TYR A 426 24.20 16.38 -0.69
C TYR A 426 23.36 17.18 -1.68
N SER A 427 22.52 16.46 -2.44
CA SER A 427 21.41 17.03 -3.20
C SER A 427 20.17 17.22 -2.33
N PHE A 428 19.36 18.24 -2.64
CA PHE A 428 18.20 18.63 -1.87
C PHE A 428 16.92 18.65 -2.69
N THR A 429 15.81 18.30 -2.04
CA THR A 429 14.45 18.41 -2.58
C THR A 429 13.54 19.11 -1.57
N ASN A 430 12.47 19.71 -2.06
CA ASN A 430 11.42 20.22 -1.19
C ASN A 430 10.43 19.12 -0.76
N GLY A 431 10.56 17.90 -1.29
CA GLY A 431 9.55 16.86 -1.10
C GLY A 431 8.15 17.37 -1.48
N ASN A 432 7.17 17.09 -0.63
CA ASN A 432 5.78 17.54 -0.83
C ASN A 432 5.47 18.91 -0.20
N LEU A 433 6.42 19.55 0.48
CA LEU A 433 6.18 20.77 1.25
C LEU A 433 5.62 21.95 0.43
N LYS A 434 5.85 21.98 -0.89
CA LYS A 434 5.31 23.03 -1.77
C LYS A 434 3.98 22.68 -2.43
N ARG A 435 3.69 21.39 -2.70
CA ARG A 435 2.55 20.97 -3.52
C ARG A 435 1.57 20.05 -2.80
N GLY A 436 2.03 19.26 -1.80
CA GLY A 436 1.27 18.15 -1.28
C GLY A 436 1.23 16.97 -2.26
N VAL A 437 0.43 15.95 -1.93
CA VAL A 437 0.20 14.76 -2.75
C VAL A 437 -1.22 14.75 -3.34
N LEU A 438 -2.15 15.52 -2.75
CA LEU A 438 -3.54 15.65 -3.18
C LEU A 438 -3.77 16.93 -3.98
#